data_3db9a752b6cb1965546f7c0de37e8664
#
_entry.id   3db9a752b6cb1965546f7c0de37e8664
#
_cell.length_a   1.000
_cell.length_b   1.000
_cell.length_c   1.000
_cell.angle_alpha   90.00
_cell.angle_beta   90.00
_cell.angle_gamma   90.00
#
_symmetry.space_group_name_H-M   'P 1'
#
loop_
_entity.id
_entity.type
_entity.pdbx_description
1 polymer ?
#
loop_
_entity_poly.entity_id
_entity_poly.type
_entity_poly.pdbx_seq_one_letter_code
_entity_poly.pdbx_strand_id
1 'polypeptide(L)'
;MLSTALLFWFTSYHDPKHLVSSSVSLKEQFALLKDPGVLRYSQYYSVVFGGYVALALWMTHYYVDEYGLNLKTAALLAACFSLPGGVLRAFGGYLSDRFGAYRVTWAVMWVLWICFFLLSYPQTDFIIHGKDGDISMHIGLNVVLFTVLMFTAGIAMAVGKASVFKFVADDYPHNIGAVSGVVGLAGGLGGFLLPIMFGMLVDLTGVRTTSFMLLYGTVCFSLVWMHFSFKAKAAHR
;
A
#
# COMPACT_ATOMS: atom_id res chain seq x y z
N MET A 1 14.53 -20.77 -4.51
CA MET A 1 13.37 -21.35 -3.79
C MET A 1 13.59 -22.81 -3.39
N LEU A 2 13.94 -23.74 -4.29
CA LEU A 2 14.22 -25.15 -3.94
C LEU A 2 15.38 -25.27 -2.93
N SER A 3 16.46 -24.54 -3.11
CA SER A 3 17.61 -24.51 -2.20
C SER A 3 17.25 -24.02 -0.80
N THR A 4 16.42 -22.98 -0.69
CA THR A 4 15.94 -22.47 0.60
C THR A 4 14.95 -23.43 1.27
N ALA A 5 14.11 -24.11 0.51
CA ALA A 5 13.21 -25.13 1.05
C ALA A 5 14.00 -26.34 1.58
N LEU A 6 15.02 -26.82 0.85
CA LEU A 6 15.90 -27.88 1.31
C LEU A 6 16.70 -27.47 2.55
N LEU A 7 17.27 -26.27 2.56
CA LEU A 7 18.00 -25.75 3.72
C LEU A 7 17.07 -25.68 4.96
N PHE A 8 15.86 -25.18 4.80
CA PHE A 8 14.87 -25.14 5.88
C PHE A 8 14.50 -26.54 6.37
N TRP A 9 14.30 -27.50 5.46
CA TRP A 9 13.99 -28.89 5.80
C TRP A 9 15.08 -29.55 6.66
N PHE A 10 16.34 -29.30 6.35
CA PHE A 10 17.48 -29.90 7.07
C PHE A 10 17.88 -29.12 8.34
N THR A 11 17.55 -27.84 8.45
CA THR A 11 17.95 -26.98 9.57
C THR A 11 16.81 -26.68 10.55
N SER A 12 15.54 -26.90 10.17
CA SER A 12 14.41 -26.65 11.06
C SER A 12 14.25 -27.80 12.07
N TYR A 13 14.29 -27.46 13.34
CA TYR A 13 14.02 -28.39 14.43
C TYR A 13 12.53 -28.31 14.80
N HIS A 14 11.89 -29.48 14.89
CA HIS A 14 10.50 -29.60 15.33
C HIS A 14 10.47 -29.69 16.87
N ASP A 15 10.03 -28.65 17.55
CA ASP A 15 9.78 -28.73 18.99
C ASP A 15 8.31 -29.11 19.26
N PRO A 16 8.03 -30.37 19.62
CA PRO A 16 6.66 -30.84 19.85
C PRO A 16 5.99 -30.18 21.07
N LYS A 17 6.76 -29.54 21.97
CA LYS A 17 6.23 -28.89 23.17
C LYS A 17 5.56 -27.54 22.90
N HIS A 18 5.84 -26.93 21.76
CA HIS A 18 5.26 -25.64 21.33
C HIS A 18 4.19 -25.75 20.22
N LEU A 19 3.79 -26.97 19.86
CA LEU A 19 2.60 -27.16 19.02
C LEU A 19 1.34 -26.82 19.84
N VAL A 20 1.16 -25.55 20.16
CA VAL A 20 -0.16 -25.05 20.57
C VAL A 20 -1.02 -25.07 19.30
N SER A 21 -1.71 -26.18 19.13
CA SER A 21 -2.76 -26.35 18.12
C SER A 21 -3.94 -25.47 18.53
N SER A 22 -3.81 -24.17 18.39
CA SER A 22 -4.96 -23.27 18.29
C SER A 22 -5.49 -23.41 16.86
N SER A 23 -6.14 -24.53 16.57
CA SER A 23 -6.93 -24.69 15.36
C SER A 23 -8.16 -23.79 15.47
N VAL A 24 -7.94 -22.48 15.24
CA VAL A 24 -9.08 -21.56 15.09
C VAL A 24 -9.90 -22.09 13.92
N SER A 25 -11.11 -22.52 14.19
CA SER A 25 -12.03 -23.05 13.19
C SER A 25 -12.21 -22.04 12.07
N LEU A 26 -12.38 -22.49 10.82
CA LEU A 26 -12.70 -21.61 9.68
C LEU A 26 -13.90 -20.70 9.99
N LYS A 27 -14.89 -21.21 10.72
CA LYS A 27 -16.06 -20.45 11.16
C LYS A 27 -15.68 -19.28 12.09
N GLU A 28 -14.73 -19.48 12.98
CA GLU A 28 -14.21 -18.44 13.87
C GLU A 28 -13.38 -17.42 13.10
N GLN A 29 -12.60 -17.86 12.10
CA GLN A 29 -11.86 -16.93 11.21
C GLN A 29 -12.82 -16.04 10.42
N PHE A 30 -13.93 -16.59 9.90
CA PHE A 30 -14.97 -15.79 9.27
C PHE A 30 -15.71 -14.86 10.25
N ALA A 31 -15.81 -15.23 11.51
CA ALA A 31 -16.39 -14.36 12.55
C ALA A 31 -15.52 -13.12 12.80
N LEU A 32 -14.20 -13.21 12.63
CA LEU A 32 -13.27 -12.07 12.72
C LEU A 32 -13.55 -10.98 11.68
N LEU A 33 -14.12 -11.32 10.53
CA LEU A 33 -14.54 -10.34 9.53
C LEU A 33 -15.67 -9.42 10.00
N LYS A 34 -16.34 -9.74 11.11
CA LYS A 34 -17.36 -8.88 11.73
C LYS A 34 -16.77 -7.90 12.75
N ASP A 35 -15.50 -8.09 13.13
CA ASP A 35 -14.81 -7.19 14.06
C ASP A 35 -14.39 -5.89 13.34
N PRO A 36 -14.89 -4.72 13.78
CA PRO A 36 -14.55 -3.44 13.15
C PRO A 36 -13.05 -3.12 13.19
N GLY A 37 -12.32 -3.61 14.18
CA GLY A 37 -10.87 -3.47 14.30
C GLY A 37 -10.16 -4.25 13.20
N VAL A 38 -10.55 -5.51 12.99
CA VAL A 38 -9.99 -6.37 11.95
C VAL A 38 -10.28 -5.81 10.56
N LEU A 39 -11.52 -5.34 10.29
CA LEU A 39 -11.87 -4.70 9.03
C LEU A 39 -11.03 -3.45 8.77
N ARG A 40 -10.80 -2.64 9.80
CA ARG A 40 -10.00 -1.43 9.73
C ARG A 40 -8.54 -1.74 9.37
N TYR A 41 -7.92 -2.72 10.04
CA TYR A 41 -6.54 -3.13 9.73
C TYR A 41 -6.43 -3.79 8.36
N SER A 42 -7.46 -4.54 7.95
CA SER A 42 -7.60 -5.09 6.60
C SER A 42 -7.62 -3.99 5.54
N GLN A 43 -8.37 -2.91 5.78
CA GLN A 43 -8.39 -1.74 4.90
C GLN A 43 -7.01 -1.06 4.81
N TYR A 44 -6.35 -0.82 5.95
CA TYR A 44 -5.03 -0.21 5.95
C TYR A 44 -4.00 -1.07 5.22
N TYR A 45 -4.07 -2.39 5.44
CA TYR A 45 -3.15 -3.32 4.79
C TYR A 45 -3.43 -3.47 3.29
N SER A 46 -4.69 -3.41 2.89
CA SER A 46 -5.08 -3.32 1.47
C SER A 46 -4.43 -2.13 0.76
N VAL A 47 -4.31 -0.99 1.43
CA VAL A 47 -3.64 0.20 0.87
C VAL A 47 -2.13 -0.02 0.79
N VAL A 48 -1.47 -0.34 1.92
CA VAL A 48 0.00 -0.36 1.99
C VAL A 48 0.64 -1.61 1.38
N PHE A 49 -0.07 -2.73 1.34
CA PHE A 49 0.40 -3.96 0.71
C PHE A 49 -0.29 -4.19 -0.64
N GLY A 50 -1.62 -4.17 -0.69
CA GLY A 50 -2.37 -4.35 -1.93
C GLY A 50 -2.04 -3.28 -2.96
N GLY A 51 -2.07 -2.01 -2.57
CA GLY A 51 -1.66 -0.89 -3.42
C GLY A 51 -0.20 -0.99 -3.88
N TYR A 52 0.70 -1.43 -2.99
CA TYR A 52 2.10 -1.67 -3.35
C TYR A 52 2.25 -2.74 -4.44
N VAL A 53 1.59 -3.89 -4.29
CA VAL A 53 1.63 -4.97 -5.29
C VAL A 53 1.03 -4.51 -6.61
N ALA A 54 -0.11 -3.83 -6.55
CA ALA A 54 -0.78 -3.29 -7.73
C ALA A 54 0.12 -2.32 -8.50
N LEU A 55 0.74 -1.36 -7.81
CA LEU A 55 1.66 -0.42 -8.43
C LEU A 55 2.93 -1.10 -8.96
N ALA A 56 3.49 -2.09 -8.24
CA ALA A 56 4.65 -2.82 -8.73
C ALA A 56 4.39 -3.53 -10.06
N LEU A 57 3.17 -4.04 -10.27
CA LEU A 57 2.74 -4.64 -11.54
C LEU A 57 2.44 -3.59 -12.62
N TRP A 58 1.94 -2.43 -12.23
CA TRP A 58 1.44 -1.40 -13.14
C TRP A 58 2.53 -0.46 -13.66
N MET A 59 3.56 -0.17 -12.85
CA MET A 59 4.50 0.91 -13.11
C MET A 59 5.32 0.77 -14.38
N THR A 60 5.75 -0.43 -14.76
CA THR A 60 6.52 -0.61 -16.00
C THR A 60 5.72 -0.17 -17.23
N HIS A 61 4.45 -0.58 -17.31
CA HIS A 61 3.55 -0.15 -18.39
C HIS A 61 3.28 1.35 -18.34
N TYR A 62 3.04 1.90 -17.14
CA TYR A 62 2.83 3.33 -16.96
C TYR A 62 3.99 4.18 -17.50
N TYR A 63 5.24 3.81 -17.17
CA TYR A 63 6.42 4.53 -17.66
C TYR A 63 6.58 4.44 -19.20
N VAL A 64 6.27 3.30 -19.79
CA VAL A 64 6.30 3.15 -21.26
C VAL A 64 5.23 4.02 -21.90
N ASP A 65 4.02 3.91 -21.42
CA ASP A 65 2.84 4.51 -22.07
C ASP A 65 2.71 6.01 -21.84
N GLU A 66 3.05 6.50 -20.64
CA GLU A 66 2.90 7.90 -20.27
C GLU A 66 4.12 8.75 -20.65
N TYR A 67 5.31 8.19 -20.50
CA TYR A 67 6.57 8.90 -20.74
C TYR A 67 7.33 8.45 -21.99
N GLY A 68 6.79 7.50 -22.74
CA GLY A 68 7.42 7.00 -23.97
C GLY A 68 8.77 6.33 -23.75
N LEU A 69 9.04 5.79 -22.53
CA LEU A 69 10.31 5.20 -22.22
C LEU A 69 10.44 3.79 -22.81
N ASN A 70 11.65 3.40 -23.18
CA ASN A 70 11.89 2.02 -23.57
C ASN A 70 11.69 1.07 -22.36
N LEU A 71 11.29 -0.17 -22.65
CA LEU A 71 10.92 -1.16 -21.66
C LEU A 71 12.00 -1.39 -20.57
N LYS A 72 13.30 -1.37 -20.97
CA LYS A 72 14.42 -1.58 -20.05
C LYS A 72 14.51 -0.45 -19.02
N THR A 73 14.46 0.81 -19.46
CA THR A 73 14.49 1.98 -18.58
C THR A 73 13.25 2.04 -17.70
N ALA A 74 12.06 1.79 -18.27
CA ALA A 74 10.81 1.72 -17.53
C ALA A 74 10.86 0.68 -16.40
N ALA A 75 11.36 -0.53 -16.68
CA ALA A 75 11.52 -1.58 -15.68
C ALA A 75 12.51 -1.20 -14.57
N LEU A 76 13.63 -0.53 -14.90
CA LEU A 76 14.59 -0.03 -13.91
C LEU A 76 13.97 1.04 -12.99
N LEU A 77 13.21 1.98 -13.54
CA LEU A 77 12.53 3.01 -12.75
C LEU A 77 11.40 2.41 -11.89
N ALA A 78 10.66 1.44 -12.41
CA ALA A 78 9.69 0.68 -11.63
C ALA A 78 10.35 -0.10 -10.48
N ALA A 79 11.57 -0.61 -10.67
CA ALA A 79 12.35 -1.26 -9.62
C ALA A 79 12.73 -0.28 -8.49
N CYS A 80 12.95 1.01 -8.78
CA CYS A 80 13.19 2.01 -7.74
C CYS A 80 12.02 2.15 -6.75
N PHE A 81 10.79 1.92 -7.19
CA PHE A 81 9.63 1.82 -6.30
C PHE A 81 9.63 0.51 -5.50
N SER A 82 9.93 -0.61 -6.18
CA SER A 82 9.76 -1.95 -5.61
C SER A 82 10.86 -2.35 -4.62
N LEU A 83 12.12 -1.94 -4.86
CA LEU A 83 13.27 -2.31 -4.04
C LEU A 83 13.15 -1.83 -2.57
N PRO A 84 12.84 -0.54 -2.30
CA PRO A 84 12.70 -0.10 -0.91
C PRO A 84 11.56 -0.81 -0.19
N GLY A 85 10.54 -1.21 -0.92
CA GLY A 85 9.38 -1.92 -0.38
C GLY A 85 9.68 -3.28 0.25
N GLY A 86 10.75 -3.95 -0.20
CA GLY A 86 11.23 -5.20 0.38
C GLY A 86 12.14 -4.98 1.59
N VAL A 87 13.13 -4.11 1.46
CA VAL A 87 14.22 -3.92 2.44
C VAL A 87 13.79 -3.10 3.65
N LEU A 88 13.06 -2.00 3.43
CA LEU A 88 12.70 -1.05 4.49
C LEU A 88 11.55 -1.50 5.40
N ARG A 89 10.96 -2.68 5.16
CA ARG A 89 9.95 -3.25 6.05
C ARG A 89 10.48 -3.49 7.47
N ALA A 90 11.73 -3.95 7.60
CA ALA A 90 12.37 -4.14 8.90
C ALA A 90 12.52 -2.81 9.67
N PHE A 91 12.90 -1.74 8.95
CA PHE A 91 12.98 -0.40 9.51
C PHE A 91 11.61 0.12 9.97
N GLY A 92 10.54 -0.20 9.22
CA GLY A 92 9.16 0.10 9.60
C GLY A 92 8.75 -0.58 10.91
N GLY A 93 9.19 -1.82 11.16
CA GLY A 93 9.01 -2.52 12.44
C GLY A 93 9.68 -1.76 13.57
N TYR A 94 10.96 -1.44 13.44
CA TYR A 94 11.70 -0.66 14.43
C TYR A 94 11.03 0.69 14.76
N LEU A 95 10.60 1.44 13.74
CA LEU A 95 9.88 2.70 13.96
C LEU A 95 8.57 2.50 14.72
N SER A 96 7.83 1.43 14.39
CA SER A 96 6.54 1.13 15.02
C SER A 96 6.69 0.70 16.47
N ASP A 97 7.78 -0.01 16.82
CA ASP A 97 8.11 -0.36 18.20
C ASP A 97 8.50 0.88 19.01
N ARG A 98 9.25 1.81 18.41
CA ARG A 98 9.73 3.01 19.09
C ARG A 98 8.67 4.09 19.27
N PHE A 99 7.85 4.35 18.23
CA PHE A 99 6.91 5.49 18.20
C PHE A 99 5.44 5.06 18.33
N GLY A 100 5.17 3.76 18.30
CA GLY A 100 3.83 3.17 18.34
C GLY A 100 3.19 3.05 16.95
N ALA A 101 2.42 1.98 16.77
CA ALA A 101 1.78 1.64 15.49
C ALA A 101 0.91 2.78 14.93
N TYR A 102 0.14 3.47 15.80
CA TYR A 102 -0.74 4.55 15.38
C TYR A 102 0.01 5.72 14.73
N ARG A 103 1.01 6.25 15.42
CA ARG A 103 1.74 7.43 14.93
C ARG A 103 2.45 7.14 13.61
N VAL A 104 3.05 5.96 13.51
CA VAL A 104 3.76 5.54 12.30
C VAL A 104 2.80 5.33 11.14
N THR A 105 1.69 4.60 11.34
CA THR A 105 0.69 4.40 10.29
C THR A 105 0.04 5.71 9.86
N TRP A 106 -0.25 6.60 10.82
CA TRP A 106 -0.81 7.93 10.54
C TRP A 106 0.12 8.76 9.66
N ALA A 107 1.42 8.82 10.01
CA ALA A 107 2.42 9.52 9.21
C ALA A 107 2.56 8.90 7.80
N VAL A 108 2.59 7.58 7.70
CA VAL A 108 2.64 6.86 6.42
C VAL A 108 1.43 7.23 5.55
N MET A 109 0.22 7.20 6.10
CA MET A 109 -0.98 7.54 5.35
C MET A 109 -0.97 9.00 4.85
N TRP A 110 -0.46 9.95 5.63
CA TRP A 110 -0.29 11.33 5.19
C TRP A 110 0.73 11.47 4.07
N VAL A 111 1.87 10.78 4.17
CA VAL A 111 2.88 10.78 3.08
C VAL A 111 2.27 10.20 1.80
N LEU A 112 1.56 9.07 1.90
CA LEU A 112 0.89 8.47 0.75
C LEU A 112 -0.20 9.37 0.17
N TRP A 113 -0.96 10.06 1.03
CA TRP A 113 -1.99 11.00 0.61
C TRP A 113 -1.39 12.13 -0.25
N ILE A 114 -0.30 12.74 0.21
CA ILE A 114 0.40 13.81 -0.53
C ILE A 114 0.97 13.25 -1.84
N CYS A 115 1.66 12.11 -1.80
CA CYS A 115 2.25 11.51 -3.00
C CYS A 115 1.17 11.19 -4.03
N PHE A 116 0.08 10.52 -3.64
CA PHE A 116 -0.96 10.13 -4.58
C PHE A 116 -1.79 11.33 -5.06
N PHE A 117 -1.97 12.37 -4.25
CA PHE A 117 -2.56 13.61 -4.71
C PHE A 117 -1.77 14.22 -5.85
N LEU A 118 -0.46 14.35 -5.69
CA LEU A 118 0.42 14.92 -6.73
C LEU A 118 0.47 14.00 -7.97
N LEU A 119 0.56 12.68 -7.78
CA LEU A 119 0.59 11.70 -8.86
C LEU A 119 -0.75 11.59 -9.62
N SER A 120 -1.84 12.01 -9.00
CA SER A 120 -3.19 12.00 -9.63
C SER A 120 -3.35 13.06 -10.69
N TYR A 121 -2.45 14.05 -10.76
CA TYR A 121 -2.59 15.15 -11.71
C TYR A 121 -2.18 14.67 -13.12
N PRO A 122 -3.11 14.71 -14.12
CA PRO A 122 -2.81 14.29 -15.48
C PRO A 122 -1.93 15.30 -16.21
N GLN A 123 -1.23 14.85 -17.25
CA GLN A 123 -0.58 15.73 -18.21
C GLN A 123 -1.67 16.58 -18.88
N THR A 124 -1.60 17.89 -18.74
CA THR A 124 -2.67 18.79 -19.20
C THR A 124 -2.09 19.99 -19.92
N ASP A 125 -2.61 20.24 -21.12
CA ASP A 125 -2.30 21.43 -21.90
C ASP A 125 -3.41 22.47 -21.70
N PHE A 126 -3.04 23.63 -21.20
CA PHE A 126 -3.93 24.78 -21.07
C PHE A 126 -3.69 25.76 -22.20
N ILE A 127 -4.77 26.19 -22.84
CA ILE A 127 -4.76 27.28 -23.81
C ILE A 127 -5.43 28.48 -23.15
N ILE A 128 -4.66 29.54 -22.91
CA ILE A 128 -5.14 30.78 -22.34
C ILE A 128 -5.33 31.77 -23.51
N HIS A 129 -6.56 32.16 -23.77
CA HIS A 129 -6.88 33.16 -24.80
C HIS A 129 -6.49 34.54 -24.28
N GLY A 130 -5.28 34.99 -24.65
CA GLY A 130 -4.78 36.33 -24.30
C GLY A 130 -5.20 37.39 -25.32
N LYS A 131 -4.98 38.66 -24.98
CA LYS A 131 -5.31 39.80 -25.87
C LYS A 131 -4.48 39.83 -27.13
N ASP A 132 -3.25 39.34 -27.07
CA ASP A 132 -2.27 39.36 -28.18
C ASP A 132 -2.07 37.98 -28.83
N GLY A 133 -2.93 36.99 -28.50
CA GLY A 133 -2.90 35.61 -29.01
C GLY A 133 -3.02 34.55 -27.93
N ASP A 134 -3.10 33.31 -28.37
CA ASP A 134 -3.23 32.14 -27.49
C ASP A 134 -1.89 31.78 -26.88
N ILE A 135 -1.87 31.59 -25.57
CA ILE A 135 -0.70 31.14 -24.80
C ILE A 135 -0.96 29.69 -24.39
N SER A 136 -0.15 28.76 -24.90
CA SER A 136 -0.20 27.36 -24.48
C SER A 136 0.71 27.16 -23.27
N MET A 137 0.19 26.54 -22.20
CA MET A 137 0.95 26.15 -21.02
C MET A 137 0.73 24.67 -20.74
N HIS A 138 1.84 23.92 -20.68
CA HIS A 138 1.81 22.53 -20.30
C HIS A 138 2.05 22.38 -18.80
N ILE A 139 1.15 21.68 -18.09
CA ILE A 139 1.28 21.35 -16.68
C ILE A 139 1.24 19.83 -16.55
N GLY A 140 2.32 19.25 -16.02
CA GLY A 140 2.41 17.82 -15.78
C GLY A 140 3.66 17.46 -15.00
N LEU A 141 3.68 16.25 -14.45
CA LEU A 141 4.85 15.74 -13.75
C LEU A 141 5.89 15.26 -14.77
N ASN A 142 7.11 15.78 -14.69
CA ASN A 142 8.21 15.17 -15.42
C ASN A 142 8.58 13.81 -14.83
N VAL A 143 9.23 12.96 -15.62
CA VAL A 143 9.58 11.58 -15.22
C VAL A 143 10.43 11.51 -13.95
N VAL A 144 11.29 12.48 -13.71
CA VAL A 144 12.17 12.50 -12.54
C VAL A 144 11.35 12.74 -11.27
N LEU A 145 10.51 13.78 -11.26
CA LEU A 145 9.66 14.11 -10.11
C LEU A 145 8.66 12.98 -9.85
N PHE A 146 8.06 12.42 -10.91
CA PHE A 146 7.19 11.25 -10.80
C PHE A 146 7.92 10.08 -10.12
N THR A 147 9.15 9.76 -10.56
CA THR A 147 9.94 8.66 -9.97
C THR A 147 10.31 8.92 -8.51
N VAL A 148 10.63 10.16 -8.15
CA VAL A 148 10.91 10.54 -6.75
C VAL A 148 9.68 10.38 -5.87
N LEU A 149 8.50 10.79 -6.34
CA LEU A 149 7.24 10.59 -5.63
C LEU A 149 6.91 9.11 -5.47
N MET A 150 7.11 8.31 -6.53
CA MET A 150 6.92 6.86 -6.49
C MET A 150 7.90 6.18 -5.52
N PHE A 151 9.16 6.56 -5.51
CA PHE A 151 10.17 6.06 -4.56
C PHE A 151 9.76 6.38 -3.11
N THR A 152 9.31 7.61 -2.86
CA THR A 152 8.83 8.05 -1.54
C THR A 152 7.59 7.25 -1.10
N ALA A 153 6.64 7.05 -2.02
CA ALA A 153 5.47 6.21 -1.76
C ALA A 153 5.87 4.75 -1.46
N GLY A 154 6.85 4.20 -2.19
CA GLY A 154 7.39 2.86 -1.95
C GLY A 154 7.98 2.69 -0.55
N ILE A 155 8.76 3.68 -0.08
CA ILE A 155 9.29 3.73 1.30
C ILE A 155 8.14 3.78 2.31
N ALA A 156 7.20 4.70 2.13
CA ALA A 156 6.06 4.86 3.02
C ALA A 156 5.23 3.56 3.13
N MET A 157 4.96 2.90 1.99
CA MET A 157 4.27 1.61 1.97
C MET A 157 5.07 0.50 2.65
N ALA A 158 6.41 0.48 2.51
CA ALA A 158 7.26 -0.49 3.21
C ALA A 158 7.13 -0.38 4.73
N VAL A 159 7.22 0.85 5.24
CA VAL A 159 7.04 1.15 6.66
C VAL A 159 5.62 0.82 7.12
N GLY A 160 4.62 1.18 6.32
CA GLY A 160 3.21 0.94 6.58
C GLY A 160 2.85 -0.54 6.71
N LYS A 161 3.45 -1.40 5.88
CA LYS A 161 3.25 -2.85 5.97
C LYS A 161 3.63 -3.42 7.35
N ALA A 162 4.70 -2.95 7.94
CA ALA A 162 5.13 -3.37 9.27
C ALA A 162 4.27 -2.74 10.37
N SER A 163 3.94 -1.44 10.26
CA SER A 163 3.17 -0.74 11.29
C SER A 163 1.74 -1.26 11.44
N VAL A 164 1.11 -1.71 10.35
CA VAL A 164 -0.23 -2.34 10.41
C VAL A 164 -0.18 -3.67 11.15
N PHE A 165 0.84 -4.51 10.93
CA PHE A 165 0.99 -5.75 11.69
C PHE A 165 1.33 -5.49 13.16
N LYS A 166 1.99 -4.39 13.49
CA LYS A 166 2.19 -3.98 14.89
C LYS A 166 0.84 -3.67 15.56
N PHE A 167 -0.13 -3.04 14.88
CA PHE A 167 -1.49 -2.91 15.41
C PHE A 167 -2.13 -4.25 15.74
N VAL A 168 -1.99 -5.23 14.84
CA VAL A 168 -2.54 -6.56 15.05
C VAL A 168 -1.91 -7.21 16.28
N ALA A 169 -0.59 -7.08 16.45
CA ALA A 169 0.11 -7.63 17.60
C ALA A 169 -0.30 -6.97 18.92
N ASP A 170 -0.51 -5.65 18.90
CA ASP A 170 -0.86 -4.88 20.11
C ASP A 170 -2.32 -5.07 20.54
N ASP A 171 -3.26 -5.10 19.56
CA ASP A 171 -4.70 -5.17 19.85
C ASP A 171 -5.24 -6.62 19.95
N TYR A 172 -4.56 -7.61 19.34
CA TYR A 172 -5.00 -9.02 19.31
C TYR A 172 -3.90 -10.02 19.72
N PRO A 173 -3.27 -9.86 20.89
CA PRO A 173 -2.13 -10.70 21.30
C PRO A 173 -2.46 -12.19 21.41
N HIS A 174 -3.70 -12.54 21.75
CA HIS A 174 -4.15 -13.94 21.88
C HIS A 174 -4.57 -14.59 20.57
N ASN A 175 -4.93 -13.79 19.55
CA ASN A 175 -5.45 -14.25 18.25
C ASN A 175 -4.60 -13.73 17.08
N ILE A 176 -3.35 -13.39 17.32
CA ILE A 176 -2.46 -12.74 16.35
C ILE A 176 -2.37 -13.49 15.02
N GLY A 177 -2.28 -14.82 15.05
CA GLY A 177 -2.18 -15.64 13.84
C GLY A 177 -3.44 -15.57 12.96
N ALA A 178 -4.62 -15.72 13.56
CA ALA A 178 -5.88 -15.70 12.85
C ALA A 178 -6.19 -14.31 12.28
N VAL A 179 -6.00 -13.25 13.08
CA VAL A 179 -6.21 -11.86 12.65
C VAL A 179 -5.21 -11.47 11.56
N SER A 180 -3.92 -11.84 11.72
CA SER A 180 -2.90 -11.60 10.70
C SER A 180 -3.22 -12.31 9.39
N GLY A 181 -3.80 -13.51 9.45
CA GLY A 181 -4.25 -14.25 8.26
C GLY A 181 -5.35 -13.49 7.50
N VAL A 182 -6.36 -12.99 8.20
CA VAL A 182 -7.46 -12.21 7.61
C VAL A 182 -6.96 -10.88 7.02
N VAL A 183 -6.13 -10.15 7.76
CA VAL A 183 -5.52 -8.89 7.31
C VAL A 183 -4.62 -9.13 6.09
N GLY A 184 -3.83 -10.21 6.12
CA GLY A 184 -2.98 -10.63 5.00
C GLY A 184 -3.78 -10.98 3.75
N LEU A 185 -4.88 -11.71 3.91
CA LEU A 185 -5.82 -12.04 2.83
C LEU A 185 -6.40 -10.77 2.19
N ALA A 186 -6.85 -9.81 3.00
CA ALA A 186 -7.36 -8.54 2.50
C ALA A 186 -6.33 -7.77 1.69
N GLY A 187 -5.06 -7.75 2.14
CA GLY A 187 -3.96 -7.18 1.37
C GLY A 187 -3.72 -7.88 0.03
N GLY A 188 -3.75 -9.22 0.04
CA GLY A 188 -3.64 -10.03 -1.19
C GLY A 188 -4.76 -9.76 -2.17
N LEU A 189 -6.01 -9.70 -1.69
CA LEU A 189 -7.19 -9.32 -2.50
C LEU A 189 -7.05 -7.90 -3.07
N GLY A 190 -6.55 -6.95 -2.27
CA GLY A 190 -6.25 -5.60 -2.76
C GLY A 190 -5.22 -5.62 -3.90
N GLY A 191 -4.13 -6.41 -3.76
CA GLY A 191 -3.12 -6.57 -4.79
C GLY A 191 -3.62 -7.23 -6.07
N PHE A 192 -4.68 -8.02 -6.00
CA PHE A 192 -5.33 -8.64 -7.14
C PHE A 192 -6.37 -7.73 -7.80
N LEU A 193 -7.24 -7.11 -7.00
CA LEU A 193 -8.36 -6.31 -7.52
C LEU A 193 -7.93 -4.93 -8.04
N LEU A 194 -6.98 -4.28 -7.37
CA LEU A 194 -6.56 -2.92 -7.75
C LEU A 194 -5.99 -2.82 -9.17
N PRO A 195 -5.13 -3.74 -9.67
CA PRO A 195 -4.68 -3.67 -11.06
C PRO A 195 -5.82 -3.78 -12.08
N ILE A 196 -6.82 -4.61 -11.77
CA ILE A 196 -8.03 -4.74 -12.60
C ILE A 196 -8.80 -3.40 -12.62
N MET A 197 -8.99 -2.79 -11.45
CA MET A 197 -9.64 -1.49 -11.35
C MET A 197 -8.85 -0.38 -12.04
N PHE A 198 -7.51 -0.42 -12.01
CA PHE A 198 -6.66 0.53 -12.75
C PHE A 198 -6.93 0.42 -14.25
N GLY A 199 -6.91 -0.81 -14.81
CA GLY A 199 -7.22 -1.05 -16.21
C GLY A 199 -8.61 -0.54 -16.58
N MET A 200 -9.64 -0.92 -15.81
CA MET A 200 -11.02 -0.47 -16.05
C MET A 200 -11.15 1.06 -16.01
N LEU A 201 -10.50 1.74 -15.07
CA LEU A 201 -10.55 3.20 -15.00
C LEU A 201 -9.87 3.87 -16.19
N VAL A 202 -8.74 3.33 -16.63
CA VAL A 202 -8.05 3.83 -17.83
C VAL A 202 -8.91 3.61 -19.09
N ASP A 203 -9.52 2.44 -19.22
CA ASP A 203 -10.42 2.14 -20.36
C ASP A 203 -11.65 3.06 -20.41
N LEU A 204 -12.21 3.39 -19.22
CA LEU A 204 -13.39 4.26 -19.11
C LEU A 204 -13.08 5.74 -19.32
N THR A 205 -11.91 6.20 -18.88
CA THR A 205 -11.59 7.64 -18.82
C THR A 205 -10.58 8.09 -19.87
N GLY A 206 -9.77 7.15 -20.40
CA GLY A 206 -8.61 7.47 -21.24
C GLY A 206 -7.43 8.09 -20.46
N VAL A 207 -7.56 8.26 -19.13
CA VAL A 207 -6.59 8.99 -18.29
C VAL A 207 -5.84 8.00 -17.39
N ARG A 208 -4.53 7.84 -17.57
CA ARG A 208 -3.72 6.86 -16.82
C ARG A 208 -3.56 7.19 -15.35
N THR A 209 -3.59 8.49 -14.98
CA THR A 209 -3.46 8.92 -13.59
C THR A 209 -4.66 8.58 -12.72
N THR A 210 -5.77 8.09 -13.29
CA THR A 210 -6.95 7.61 -12.54
C THR A 210 -6.62 6.48 -11.58
N SER A 211 -5.58 5.67 -11.86
CA SER A 211 -5.06 4.67 -10.94
C SER A 211 -4.58 5.29 -9.61
N PHE A 212 -3.92 6.44 -9.68
CA PHE A 212 -3.49 7.18 -8.49
C PHE A 212 -4.65 7.91 -7.82
N MET A 213 -5.65 8.39 -8.57
CA MET A 213 -6.89 8.97 -8.01
C MET A 213 -7.63 7.94 -7.16
N LEU A 214 -7.71 6.69 -7.63
CA LEU A 214 -8.31 5.60 -6.85
C LEU A 214 -7.53 5.36 -5.54
N LEU A 215 -6.20 5.27 -5.61
CA LEU A 215 -5.37 5.10 -4.42
C LEU A 215 -5.47 6.30 -3.47
N TYR A 216 -5.49 7.50 -4.00
CA TYR A 216 -5.73 8.72 -3.23
C TYR A 216 -7.05 8.63 -2.44
N GLY A 217 -8.14 8.23 -3.09
CA GLY A 217 -9.45 8.06 -2.46
C GLY A 217 -9.42 6.98 -1.36
N THR A 218 -8.75 5.85 -1.60
CA THR A 218 -8.62 4.78 -0.59
C THR A 218 -7.79 5.20 0.63
N VAL A 219 -6.74 6.02 0.42
CA VAL A 219 -5.96 6.62 1.52
C VAL A 219 -6.77 7.65 2.29
N CYS A 220 -7.54 8.52 1.60
CA CYS A 220 -8.47 9.45 2.25
C CYS A 220 -9.44 8.71 3.18
N PHE A 221 -10.06 7.66 2.67
CA PHE A 221 -10.97 6.82 3.46
C PHE A 221 -10.26 6.23 4.69
N SER A 222 -9.03 5.72 4.52
CA SER A 222 -8.25 5.18 5.63
C SER A 222 -7.91 6.23 6.70
N LEU A 223 -7.54 7.46 6.29
CA LEU A 223 -7.26 8.57 7.21
C LEU A 223 -8.51 8.97 8.01
N VAL A 224 -9.64 9.12 7.32
CA VAL A 224 -10.93 9.45 7.97
C VAL A 224 -11.32 8.37 8.97
N TRP A 225 -11.26 7.11 8.57
CA TRP A 225 -11.60 5.98 9.44
C TRP A 225 -10.65 5.89 10.64
N MET A 226 -9.35 6.11 10.44
CA MET A 226 -8.37 6.14 11.53
C MET A 226 -8.66 7.25 12.53
N HIS A 227 -8.97 8.46 12.04
CA HIS A 227 -9.29 9.61 12.89
C HIS A 227 -10.48 9.34 13.81
N PHE A 228 -11.61 8.88 13.25
CA PHE A 228 -12.82 8.61 14.03
C PHE A 228 -12.65 7.44 15.01
N SER A 229 -11.98 6.39 14.59
CA SER A 229 -11.74 5.22 15.45
C SER A 229 -10.88 5.56 16.67
N PHE A 230 -9.93 6.47 16.51
CA PHE A 230 -9.07 6.89 17.62
C PHE A 230 -9.80 7.83 18.59
N LYS A 231 -10.63 8.75 18.06
CA LYS A 231 -11.50 9.58 18.90
C LYS A 231 -12.46 8.74 19.76
N ALA A 232 -13.08 7.72 19.15
CA ALA A 232 -13.95 6.81 19.88
C ALA A 232 -13.20 6.06 20.99
N LYS A 233 -11.99 5.55 20.70
CA LYS A 233 -11.15 4.83 21.70
C LYS A 233 -10.68 5.76 22.85
N ALA A 234 -10.48 7.06 22.58
CA ALA A 234 -10.10 8.05 23.58
C ALA A 234 -11.29 8.50 24.47
N ALA A 235 -12.51 8.49 23.95
CA ALA A 235 -13.72 8.84 24.69
C ALA A 235 -14.19 7.74 25.66
N HIS A 236 -13.72 6.51 25.50
CA HIS A 236 -14.05 5.35 26.36
C HIS A 236 -12.95 5.03 27.42
N ARG A 237 -11.88 5.82 27.50
CA ARG A 237 -10.85 5.79 28.53
C ARG A 237 -11.05 6.93 29.55
#